data_bcf1e705ccf51af0945033a2126178b6
#
_entry.id   bcf1e705ccf51af0945033a2126178b6
#
_cell.length_a   1.000
_cell.length_b   1.000
_cell.length_c   1.000
_cell.angle_alpha   90.00
_cell.angle_beta   90.00
_cell.angle_gamma   90.00
#
_symmetry.space_group_name_H-M   'P 1'
#
loop_
_entity.id
_entity.type
_entity.pdbx_description
1 polymer ?
#
loop_
_entity_poly.entity_id
_entity_poly.type
_entity_poly.pdbx_seq_one_letter_code
_entity_poly.pdbx_strand_id
1 'polypeptide(L)'
;MHRPVCFTLAAALFWIPVQIEAQTTGPSRGSLVIVGGAMRDPAILQRFLDLAGGRDAPIVVIPTAGGADDYDEFYPGLRAWRNQGATNLTVLHTNDRSEADSDEFIQAIREANGVWFPGGRQWRLADSYLDTKTEQELWNLLDRGGVIGGSSAGATILGSYLARGDTGPHEIMMGDHVE
;
A
#
# COMPACT_ATOMS: atom_id res chain seq x y z
N MET A 1 30.21 78.16 -9.67
CA MET A 1 29.45 77.49 -8.65
C MET A 1 28.74 76.28 -9.29
N HIS A 2 29.32 75.06 -9.19
CA HIS A 2 28.74 73.83 -9.76
C HIS A 2 28.13 73.01 -8.59
N ARG A 3 26.84 72.75 -8.67
CA ARG A 3 26.15 71.93 -7.74
C ARG A 3 26.22 70.48 -8.24
N PRO A 4 26.59 69.47 -7.41
CA PRO A 4 26.52 68.07 -7.79
C PRO A 4 25.08 67.57 -7.69
N VAL A 5 24.59 66.89 -8.75
CA VAL A 5 23.34 66.18 -8.79
C VAL A 5 23.61 64.80 -8.24
N CYS A 6 23.00 64.48 -7.10
CA CYS A 6 23.06 63.15 -6.47
C CYS A 6 21.98 62.27 -7.09
N PHE A 7 22.38 61.26 -7.87
CA PHE A 7 21.46 60.21 -8.35
C PHE A 7 21.32 59.12 -7.29
N THR A 8 20.17 59.06 -6.66
CA THR A 8 19.80 57.95 -5.77
C THR A 8 19.27 56.79 -6.61
N LEU A 9 20.05 55.71 -6.68
CA LEU A 9 19.63 54.46 -7.31
C LEU A 9 18.72 53.73 -6.32
N ALA A 10 17.41 53.67 -6.57
CA ALA A 10 16.48 52.83 -5.80
C ALA A 10 16.52 51.41 -6.35
N ALA A 11 17.12 50.49 -5.60
CA ALA A 11 17.09 49.07 -5.90
C ALA A 11 15.72 48.49 -5.50
N ALA A 12 14.87 48.19 -6.48
CA ALA A 12 13.64 47.46 -6.26
C ALA A 12 13.95 45.97 -6.05
N LEU A 13 13.84 45.50 -4.82
CA LEU A 13 13.87 44.06 -4.48
C LEU A 13 12.58 43.41 -4.97
N PHE A 14 12.65 42.71 -6.08
CA PHE A 14 11.56 41.85 -6.52
C PHE A 14 11.54 40.60 -5.62
N TRP A 15 10.55 40.52 -4.76
CA TRP A 15 10.23 39.29 -3.99
C TRP A 15 9.52 38.33 -4.95
N ILE A 16 10.22 37.32 -5.46
CA ILE A 16 9.62 36.21 -6.20
C ILE A 16 9.11 35.22 -5.15
N PRO A 17 7.77 34.99 -5.03
CA PRO A 17 7.27 33.96 -4.16
C PRO A 17 7.75 32.63 -4.70
N VAL A 18 8.60 31.92 -3.93
CA VAL A 18 8.90 30.52 -4.19
C VAL A 18 7.63 29.74 -3.87
N GLN A 19 6.94 29.28 -4.88
CA GLN A 19 5.84 28.33 -4.73
C GLN A 19 6.44 27.00 -4.33
N ILE A 20 6.37 26.66 -3.06
CA ILE A 20 6.66 25.30 -2.59
C ILE A 20 5.42 24.47 -2.96
N GLU A 21 5.48 23.79 -4.10
CA GLU A 21 4.52 22.74 -4.38
C GLU A 21 4.72 21.64 -3.32
N ALA A 22 3.67 21.38 -2.55
CA ALA A 22 3.67 20.25 -1.64
C ALA A 22 3.86 18.98 -2.49
N GLN A 23 4.94 18.25 -2.27
CA GLN A 23 5.11 16.94 -2.90
C GLN A 23 3.91 16.07 -2.46
N THR A 24 3.07 15.72 -3.42
CA THR A 24 2.03 14.72 -3.21
C THR A 24 2.72 13.37 -3.01
N THR A 25 2.79 12.94 -1.75
CA THR A 25 3.26 11.58 -1.42
C THR A 25 2.12 10.62 -1.64
N GLY A 26 2.34 9.61 -2.48
CA GLY A 26 1.34 8.58 -2.79
C GLY A 26 1.18 8.34 -4.28
N PRO A 27 0.32 7.39 -4.68
CA PRO A 27 0.06 7.12 -6.08
C PRO A 27 -0.61 8.32 -6.75
N SER A 28 -0.32 8.54 -8.03
CA SER A 28 -0.92 9.62 -8.83
C SER A 28 -2.43 9.46 -9.00
N ARG A 29 -2.91 8.22 -8.91
CA ARG A 29 -4.32 7.80 -8.95
C ARG A 29 -4.53 6.67 -7.95
N GLY A 30 -5.80 6.33 -7.69
CA GLY A 30 -6.12 5.31 -6.70
C GLY A 30 -5.93 5.79 -5.26
N SER A 31 -6.02 4.86 -4.33
CA SER A 31 -5.94 5.16 -2.90
C SER A 31 -5.14 4.11 -2.14
N LEU A 32 -4.45 4.53 -1.09
CA LEU A 32 -3.80 3.64 -0.14
C LEU A 32 -4.47 3.75 1.24
N VAL A 33 -4.74 2.59 1.87
CA VAL A 33 -5.20 2.49 3.25
C VAL A 33 -4.15 1.76 4.09
N ILE A 34 -3.29 2.52 4.75
CA ILE A 34 -2.12 2.00 5.47
C ILE A 34 -2.42 2.01 6.97
N VAL A 35 -2.40 0.83 7.60
CA VAL A 35 -2.81 0.64 8.99
C VAL A 35 -1.70 -0.04 9.79
N GLY A 36 -1.38 0.51 10.95
CA GLY A 36 -0.48 -0.13 11.91
C GLY A 36 -1.00 -1.51 12.38
N GLY A 37 -0.20 -2.19 13.19
CA GLY A 37 -0.59 -3.49 13.74
C GLY A 37 -1.79 -3.40 14.67
N ALA A 38 -2.39 -4.58 14.95
CA ALA A 38 -3.55 -4.73 15.86
C ALA A 38 -4.78 -3.87 15.46
N MET A 39 -5.06 -3.76 14.17
CA MET A 39 -6.27 -3.09 13.66
C MET A 39 -7.54 -3.63 14.31
N ARG A 40 -8.33 -2.75 14.93
CA ARG A 40 -9.57 -3.12 15.63
C ARG A 40 -10.78 -2.29 15.21
N ASP A 41 -10.56 -1.07 14.69
CA ASP A 41 -11.65 -0.18 14.33
C ASP A 41 -12.30 -0.62 13.02
N PRO A 42 -13.59 -1.00 13.04
CA PRO A 42 -14.31 -1.41 11.84
C PRO A 42 -14.46 -0.27 10.81
N ALA A 43 -14.37 0.99 11.22
CA ALA A 43 -14.45 2.13 10.33
C ALA A 43 -13.33 2.13 9.27
N ILE A 44 -12.19 1.50 9.55
CA ILE A 44 -11.08 1.35 8.60
C ILE A 44 -11.52 0.50 7.40
N LEU A 45 -12.13 -0.67 7.66
CA LEU A 45 -12.63 -1.54 6.60
C LEU A 45 -13.80 -0.90 5.86
N GLN A 46 -14.69 -0.19 6.57
CA GLN A 46 -15.77 0.56 5.92
C GLN A 46 -15.19 1.62 4.98
N ARG A 47 -14.18 2.39 5.42
CA ARG A 47 -13.51 3.37 4.56
C ARG A 47 -12.86 2.73 3.33
N PHE A 48 -12.25 1.57 3.50
CA PHE A 48 -11.69 0.82 2.37
C PHE A 48 -12.78 0.43 1.36
N LEU A 49 -13.90 -0.12 1.84
CA LEU A 49 -15.03 -0.48 0.99
C LEU A 49 -15.60 0.74 0.25
N ASP A 50 -15.73 1.88 0.92
CA ASP A 50 -16.19 3.13 0.29
C ASP A 50 -15.26 3.57 -0.85
N LEU A 51 -13.94 3.43 -0.66
CA LEU A 51 -12.93 3.74 -1.69
C LEU A 51 -12.96 2.74 -2.85
N ALA A 52 -13.28 1.47 -2.58
CA ALA A 52 -13.40 0.42 -3.59
C ALA A 52 -14.69 0.51 -4.42
N GLY A 53 -15.65 1.34 -4.02
CA GLY A 53 -16.93 1.51 -4.71
C GLY A 53 -18.13 0.89 -4.00
N GLY A 54 -17.98 0.47 -2.75
CA GLY A 54 -19.05 -0.03 -1.90
C GLY A 54 -18.94 -1.51 -1.55
N ARG A 55 -19.99 -2.02 -0.92
CA ARG A 55 -20.01 -3.38 -0.35
C ARG A 55 -19.97 -4.50 -1.38
N ASP A 56 -20.47 -4.25 -2.58
CA ASP A 56 -20.53 -5.21 -3.67
C ASP A 56 -19.30 -5.16 -4.60
N ALA A 57 -18.37 -4.23 -4.31
CA ALA A 57 -17.14 -4.10 -5.07
C ALA A 57 -16.28 -5.37 -4.92
N PRO A 58 -15.65 -5.85 -6.00
CA PRO A 58 -14.76 -7.00 -5.94
C PRO A 58 -13.48 -6.64 -5.17
N ILE A 59 -13.28 -7.33 -4.05
CA ILE A 59 -12.13 -7.18 -3.17
C ILE A 59 -11.34 -8.48 -3.12
N VAL A 60 -10.05 -8.37 -3.37
CA VAL A 60 -9.10 -9.48 -3.21
C VAL A 60 -8.37 -9.32 -1.87
N VAL A 61 -8.31 -10.38 -1.08
CA VAL A 61 -7.54 -10.46 0.15
C VAL A 61 -6.36 -11.40 -0.05
N ILE A 62 -5.14 -10.92 0.20
CA ILE A 62 -3.90 -11.66 0.00
C ILE A 62 -3.24 -11.95 1.36
N PRO A 63 -3.56 -13.11 2.01
CA PRO A 63 -3.13 -13.42 3.36
C PRO A 63 -1.73 -14.05 3.47
N THR A 64 -0.96 -14.09 2.41
CA THR A 64 0.36 -14.76 2.30
C THR A 64 1.34 -14.41 3.42
N ALA A 65 1.28 -13.18 3.96
CA ALA A 65 2.07 -12.78 5.13
C ALA A 65 1.83 -13.67 6.36
N GLY A 66 0.67 -14.29 6.47
CA GLY A 66 0.31 -15.18 7.59
C GLY A 66 1.09 -16.49 7.62
N GLY A 67 1.49 -17.00 6.46
CA GLY A 67 2.42 -18.13 6.29
C GLY A 67 1.81 -19.51 6.52
N ALA A 68 0.53 -19.69 6.27
CA ALA A 68 -0.02 -21.02 6.02
C ALA A 68 0.36 -21.48 4.60
N ASP A 69 0.31 -22.78 4.38
CA ASP A 69 0.63 -23.37 3.08
C ASP A 69 -0.47 -23.10 2.06
N ASP A 70 -1.71 -22.92 2.53
CA ASP A 70 -2.89 -22.65 1.71
C ASP A 70 -3.89 -21.75 2.44
N TYR A 71 -4.68 -20.99 1.66
CA TYR A 71 -5.80 -20.17 2.11
C TYR A 71 -6.95 -20.26 1.10
N ASP A 72 -8.14 -20.51 1.58
CA ASP A 72 -9.35 -20.67 0.79
C ASP A 72 -10.43 -19.62 1.14
N GLU A 73 -11.62 -19.77 0.57
CA GLU A 73 -12.79 -18.92 0.81
C GLU A 73 -13.29 -18.94 2.26
N PHE A 74 -12.84 -19.89 3.09
CA PHE A 74 -13.15 -19.98 4.52
C PHE A 74 -12.13 -19.25 5.38
N TYR A 75 -11.14 -18.58 4.81
CA TYR A 75 -10.14 -17.81 5.54
C TYR A 75 -10.80 -16.94 6.62
N PRO A 76 -10.47 -17.14 7.92
CA PRO A 76 -11.17 -16.46 9.03
C PRO A 76 -11.07 -14.93 8.98
N GLY A 77 -10.04 -14.38 8.32
CA GLY A 77 -9.86 -12.94 8.15
C GLY A 77 -10.99 -12.29 7.35
N LEU A 78 -11.72 -13.04 6.51
CA LEU A 78 -12.86 -12.51 5.75
C LEU A 78 -14.07 -12.18 6.63
N ARG A 79 -14.14 -12.71 7.86
CA ARG A 79 -15.28 -12.45 8.76
C ARG A 79 -15.43 -10.95 9.07
N ALA A 80 -14.33 -10.25 9.26
CA ALA A 80 -14.37 -8.81 9.53
C ALA A 80 -14.98 -8.03 8.36
N TRP A 81 -14.67 -8.41 7.13
CA TRP A 81 -15.21 -7.82 5.90
C TRP A 81 -16.70 -8.11 5.73
N ARG A 82 -17.09 -9.37 5.91
CA ARG A 82 -18.50 -9.79 5.86
C ARG A 82 -19.34 -9.06 6.90
N ASN A 83 -18.81 -8.80 8.10
CA ASN A 83 -19.47 -8.01 9.13
C ASN A 83 -19.68 -6.53 8.73
N GLN A 84 -18.86 -5.99 7.81
CA GLN A 84 -19.06 -4.67 7.20
C GLN A 84 -19.99 -4.73 5.97
N GLY A 85 -20.49 -5.91 5.64
CA GLY A 85 -21.43 -6.13 4.54
C GLY A 85 -20.77 -6.35 3.18
N ALA A 86 -19.46 -6.62 3.12
CA ALA A 86 -18.80 -6.99 1.87
C ALA A 86 -19.34 -8.31 1.33
N THR A 87 -19.78 -8.34 0.06
CA THR A 87 -20.42 -9.49 -0.57
C THR A 87 -19.54 -10.18 -1.61
N ASN A 88 -18.55 -9.47 -2.16
CA ASN A 88 -17.69 -9.96 -3.24
C ASN A 88 -16.22 -9.99 -2.80
N LEU A 89 -15.85 -11.08 -2.14
CA LEU A 89 -14.53 -11.30 -1.55
C LEU A 89 -13.85 -12.51 -2.18
N THR A 90 -12.65 -12.33 -2.66
CA THR A 90 -11.77 -13.41 -3.17
C THR A 90 -10.52 -13.51 -2.30
N VAL A 91 -10.12 -14.71 -1.92
CA VAL A 91 -8.81 -14.97 -1.33
C VAL A 91 -7.85 -15.36 -2.43
N LEU A 92 -6.68 -14.72 -2.47
CA LEU A 92 -5.64 -15.00 -3.44
C LEU A 92 -4.33 -15.27 -2.71
N HIS A 93 -3.75 -16.44 -2.91
CA HIS A 93 -2.54 -16.84 -2.22
C HIS A 93 -1.69 -17.77 -3.06
N THR A 94 -0.39 -17.54 -3.05
CA THR A 94 0.63 -18.51 -3.45
C THR A 94 1.97 -18.18 -2.80
N ASN A 95 2.78 -19.19 -2.58
CA ASN A 95 4.20 -19.06 -2.22
C ASN A 95 5.10 -19.37 -3.44
N ASP A 96 4.53 -19.77 -4.57
CA ASP A 96 5.25 -20.05 -5.81
C ASP A 96 5.30 -18.80 -6.69
N ARG A 97 6.53 -18.28 -6.88
CA ARG A 97 6.75 -17.10 -7.73
C ARG A 97 6.36 -17.32 -9.19
N SER A 98 6.47 -18.55 -9.70
CA SER A 98 6.09 -18.85 -11.08
C SER A 98 4.58 -18.80 -11.26
N GLU A 99 3.81 -19.20 -10.25
CA GLU A 99 2.37 -19.02 -10.21
C GLU A 99 2.00 -17.53 -10.07
N ALA A 100 2.64 -16.80 -9.14
CA ALA A 100 2.44 -15.35 -8.96
C ALA A 100 2.76 -14.53 -10.22
N ASP A 101 3.58 -15.06 -11.12
CA ASP A 101 3.94 -14.45 -12.42
C ASP A 101 3.05 -14.93 -13.59
N SER A 102 1.99 -15.70 -13.31
CA SER A 102 1.09 -16.22 -14.33
C SER A 102 -0.10 -15.26 -14.59
N ASP A 103 -0.62 -15.29 -15.83
CA ASP A 103 -1.83 -14.51 -16.18
C ASP A 103 -3.09 -15.03 -15.48
N GLU A 104 -3.12 -16.32 -15.16
CA GLU A 104 -4.23 -16.93 -14.44
C GLU A 104 -4.32 -16.39 -13.00
N PHE A 105 -3.19 -16.35 -12.30
CA PHE A 105 -3.14 -15.88 -10.91
C PHE A 105 -3.56 -14.40 -10.78
N ILE A 106 -3.08 -13.53 -11.66
CA ILE A 106 -3.38 -12.10 -11.57
C ILE A 106 -4.79 -11.73 -12.06
N GLN A 107 -5.54 -12.65 -12.63
CA GLN A 107 -6.89 -12.36 -13.16
C GLN A 107 -7.81 -11.79 -12.07
N ALA A 108 -7.76 -12.34 -10.87
CA ALA A 108 -8.55 -11.82 -9.75
C ALA A 108 -8.20 -10.35 -9.40
N ILE A 109 -6.93 -9.96 -9.52
CA ILE A 109 -6.49 -8.58 -9.28
C ILE A 109 -6.93 -7.66 -10.43
N ARG A 110 -6.89 -8.14 -11.66
CA ARG A 110 -7.40 -7.39 -12.84
C ARG A 110 -8.87 -7.00 -12.70
N GLU A 111 -9.67 -7.87 -12.13
CA GLU A 111 -11.10 -7.67 -11.91
C GLU A 111 -11.42 -6.93 -10.60
N ALA A 112 -10.45 -6.83 -9.69
CA ALA A 112 -10.65 -6.20 -8.39
C ALA A 112 -10.77 -4.66 -8.49
N ASN A 113 -11.56 -4.11 -7.57
CA ASN A 113 -11.56 -2.68 -7.24
C ASN A 113 -10.68 -2.39 -6.01
N GLY A 114 -10.41 -3.39 -5.19
CA GLY A 114 -9.55 -3.27 -4.05
C GLY A 114 -8.75 -4.54 -3.73
N VAL A 115 -7.53 -4.34 -3.21
CA VAL A 115 -6.69 -5.42 -2.70
C VAL A 115 -6.27 -5.13 -1.27
N TRP A 116 -6.41 -6.12 -0.38
CA TRP A 116 -6.03 -6.00 1.02
C TRP A 116 -4.99 -7.03 1.44
N PHE A 117 -3.92 -6.56 2.08
CA PHE A 117 -2.88 -7.38 2.67
C PHE A 117 -3.02 -7.42 4.20
N PRO A 118 -3.41 -8.55 4.81
CA PRO A 118 -3.39 -8.71 6.26
C PRO A 118 -1.98 -8.70 6.84
N GLY A 119 -1.92 -8.71 8.18
CA GLY A 119 -0.67 -8.81 8.92
C GLY A 119 -0.02 -10.20 8.86
N GLY A 120 1.23 -10.25 9.33
CA GLY A 120 2.07 -11.45 9.37
C GLY A 120 3.55 -11.08 9.21
N ARG A 121 4.24 -11.70 8.27
CA ARG A 121 5.62 -11.44 7.94
C ARG A 121 5.76 -10.86 6.53
N GLN A 122 6.18 -9.61 6.43
CA GLN A 122 6.28 -8.89 5.15
C GLN A 122 7.26 -9.52 4.17
N TRP A 123 8.30 -10.19 4.63
CA TRP A 123 9.25 -10.86 3.76
C TRP A 123 8.58 -11.97 2.91
N ARG A 124 7.53 -12.62 3.41
CA ARG A 124 6.75 -13.62 2.64
C ARG A 124 6.07 -12.99 1.44
N LEU A 125 5.53 -11.79 1.60
CA LEU A 125 4.94 -11.04 0.49
C LEU A 125 5.99 -10.65 -0.54
N ALA A 126 7.15 -10.16 -0.08
CA ALA A 126 8.24 -9.80 -0.98
C ALA A 126 8.78 -11.03 -1.73
N ASP A 127 9.02 -12.13 -1.02
CA ASP A 127 9.55 -13.35 -1.61
C ASP A 127 8.57 -13.97 -2.64
N SER A 128 7.24 -13.84 -2.43
CA SER A 128 6.24 -14.38 -3.36
C SER A 128 5.96 -13.45 -4.55
N TYR A 129 5.88 -12.14 -4.34
CA TYR A 129 5.24 -11.24 -5.32
C TYR A 129 6.13 -10.16 -5.90
N LEU A 130 7.25 -9.78 -5.25
CA LEU A 130 8.12 -8.72 -5.75
C LEU A 130 8.72 -9.11 -7.11
N ASP A 131 8.78 -8.17 -8.05
CA ASP A 131 9.27 -8.38 -9.42
C ASP A 131 8.50 -9.48 -10.19
N THR A 132 7.18 -9.61 -9.95
CA THR A 132 6.28 -10.51 -10.68
C THR A 132 5.14 -9.72 -11.34
N LYS A 133 4.35 -10.40 -12.19
CA LYS A 133 3.11 -9.82 -12.74
C LYS A 133 2.12 -9.42 -11.67
N THR A 134 2.12 -10.09 -10.52
CA THR A 134 1.28 -9.69 -9.37
C THR A 134 1.60 -8.28 -8.92
N GLU A 135 2.87 -7.94 -8.71
CA GLU A 135 3.27 -6.58 -8.36
C GLU A 135 2.86 -5.58 -9.45
N GLN A 136 3.15 -5.90 -10.71
CA GLN A 136 2.77 -5.03 -11.83
C GLN A 136 1.26 -4.79 -11.87
N GLU A 137 0.43 -5.82 -11.60
CA GLU A 137 -1.02 -5.67 -11.63
C GLU A 137 -1.56 -4.88 -10.43
N LEU A 138 -0.87 -4.89 -9.31
CA LEU A 138 -1.18 -3.98 -8.18
C LEU A 138 -0.94 -2.51 -8.56
N TRP A 139 0.12 -2.19 -9.28
CA TRP A 139 0.32 -0.84 -9.83
C TRP A 139 -0.77 -0.47 -10.83
N ASN A 140 -1.14 -1.38 -11.73
CA ASN A 140 -2.23 -1.18 -12.67
C ASN A 140 -3.58 -0.93 -11.96
N LEU A 141 -3.83 -1.60 -10.83
CA LEU A 141 -5.01 -1.36 -9.98
C LEU A 141 -5.05 0.07 -9.46
N LEU A 142 -3.95 0.60 -8.97
CA LEU A 142 -3.87 2.00 -8.53
C LEU A 142 -4.07 2.96 -9.71
N ASP A 143 -3.43 2.71 -10.84
CA ASP A 143 -3.52 3.58 -12.03
C ASP A 143 -4.93 3.67 -12.60
N ARG A 144 -5.75 2.60 -12.49
CA ARG A 144 -7.17 2.64 -12.87
C ARG A 144 -8.10 3.19 -11.77
N GLY A 145 -7.53 3.67 -10.64
CA GLY A 145 -8.26 4.33 -9.57
C GLY A 145 -8.72 3.41 -8.43
N GLY A 146 -8.24 2.17 -8.38
CA GLY A 146 -8.56 1.22 -7.32
C GLY A 146 -7.93 1.56 -5.98
N VAL A 147 -8.18 0.74 -4.98
CA VAL A 147 -7.64 0.91 -3.63
C VAL A 147 -6.79 -0.29 -3.20
N ILE A 148 -5.62 -0.01 -2.64
CA ILE A 148 -4.81 -1.03 -1.98
C ILE A 148 -4.69 -0.67 -0.51
N GLY A 149 -4.82 -1.67 0.35
CA GLY A 149 -4.64 -1.45 1.78
C GLY A 149 -3.96 -2.63 2.47
N GLY A 150 -3.52 -2.37 3.68
CA GLY A 150 -2.93 -3.41 4.49
C GLY A 150 -2.69 -3.00 5.92
N SER A 151 -2.55 -4.01 6.77
CA SER A 151 -2.24 -3.81 8.19
C SER A 151 -0.95 -4.52 8.57
N SER A 152 -0.16 -3.92 9.50
CA SER A 152 1.11 -4.49 9.97
C SER A 152 2.04 -4.83 8.80
N ALA A 153 2.39 -6.09 8.57
CA ALA A 153 3.19 -6.54 7.43
C ALA A 153 2.59 -6.10 6.08
N GLY A 154 1.26 -6.14 5.94
CA GLY A 154 0.55 -5.64 4.77
C GLY A 154 0.67 -4.13 4.58
N ALA A 155 0.81 -3.35 5.65
CA ALA A 155 1.12 -1.92 5.54
C ALA A 155 2.59 -1.69 5.14
N THR A 156 3.50 -2.49 5.67
CA THR A 156 4.94 -2.36 5.41
C THR A 156 5.29 -2.64 3.94
N ILE A 157 4.64 -3.64 3.32
CA ILE A 157 4.90 -3.98 1.92
C ILE A 157 4.48 -2.88 0.93
N LEU A 158 3.61 -1.97 1.35
CA LEU A 158 3.14 -0.84 0.50
C LEU A 158 4.11 0.35 0.51
N GLY A 159 5.18 0.29 1.28
CA GLY A 159 6.21 1.33 1.31
C GLY A 159 7.23 1.18 0.18
N SER A 160 7.86 2.28 -0.21
CA SER A 160 8.98 2.29 -1.19
C SER A 160 10.29 1.72 -0.64
N TYR A 161 10.36 1.51 0.66
CA TYR A 161 11.48 0.86 1.34
C TYR A 161 10.94 -0.22 2.27
N LEU A 162 11.36 -1.46 2.04
CA LEU A 162 10.97 -2.60 2.85
C LEU A 162 12.06 -2.88 3.90
N ALA A 163 11.77 -2.57 5.16
CA ALA A 163 12.46 -3.23 6.25
C ALA A 163 11.95 -4.68 6.26
N ARG A 164 12.79 -5.62 5.83
CA ARG A 164 12.38 -7.03 5.61
C ARG A 164 11.75 -7.66 6.85
N GLY A 165 12.10 -7.17 8.03
CA GLY A 165 11.71 -7.77 9.30
C GLY A 165 12.54 -9.02 9.59
N ASP A 166 12.55 -9.41 10.84
CA ASP A 166 13.31 -10.57 11.29
C ASP A 166 12.58 -11.87 10.97
N THR A 167 13.34 -12.90 10.62
CA THR A 167 12.88 -14.28 10.50
C THR A 167 12.85 -14.98 11.86
N GLY A 168 13.55 -14.41 12.87
CA GLY A 168 13.58 -14.85 14.27
C GLY A 168 12.86 -13.87 15.21
N PRO A 169 12.22 -14.33 16.30
CA PRO A 169 11.32 -13.49 17.09
C PRO A 169 11.99 -12.46 18.01
N HIS A 170 13.33 -12.45 18.19
CA HIS A 170 13.97 -11.63 19.23
C HIS A 170 15.28 -10.92 18.83
N GLU A 171 15.89 -11.21 17.68
CA GLU A 171 17.25 -10.77 17.38
C GLU A 171 17.35 -9.26 17.07
N ILE A 172 16.36 -8.65 16.41
CA ILE A 172 16.39 -7.20 16.07
C ILE A 172 16.30 -6.31 17.30
N MET A 173 15.61 -6.72 18.37
CA MET A 173 15.47 -5.90 19.58
C MET A 173 16.74 -5.87 20.43
N MET A 174 17.67 -6.80 20.21
CA MET A 174 18.91 -6.90 21.00
C MET A 174 20.11 -6.20 20.33
N GLY A 175 19.96 -5.69 19.12
CA GLY A 175 20.99 -4.86 18.46
C GLY A 175 22.22 -5.63 17.96
N ASP A 176 22.21 -6.95 17.94
CA ASP A 176 23.38 -7.77 17.65
C ASP A 176 23.60 -8.05 16.15
N HIS A 177 22.67 -7.63 15.27
CA HIS A 177 22.76 -7.80 13.82
C HIS A 177 22.29 -6.53 13.08
N VAL A 178 23.14 -5.50 13.10
CA VAL A 178 23.04 -4.38 12.16
C VAL A 178 24.18 -4.56 11.16
N GLU A 179 23.92 -5.20 10.05
CA GLU A 179 24.76 -5.10 8.84
C GLU A 179 24.25 -3.99 7.93
#